data_37ec4dae8120991f1c5e2f929f69492b
#
_entry.id   37ec4dae8120991f1c5e2f929f69492b
#
_cell.length_a   1.000
_cell.length_b   1.000
_cell.length_c   1.000
_cell.angle_alpha   90.00
_cell.angle_beta   90.00
_cell.angle_gamma   90.00
#
_symmetry.space_group_name_H-M   'P 1'
#
loop_
_entity.id
_entity.type
_entity.pdbx_description
1 polymer ?
#
loop_
_entity_poly.entity_id
_entity_poly.type
_entity_poly.pdbx_seq_one_letter_code
_entity_poly.pdbx_strand_id
1 'polypeptide(L)'
;MLWRMRNSRGRPKNAPPAFIPPCRPTVAKRPPAAPGWAHELKHDGYRLQIHVRDGRVRLYTMNGSNWDRYPLIIEEAVRIKGAAILDAEVVCLDDKGVAQFDTLHSRTADQQLSPAPSTC
;
A
#
# COMPACT_ATOMS: atom_id res chain seq x y z
N MET A 1 14.04 -2.81 -8.60
CA MET A 1 13.41 -3.87 -7.78
C MET A 1 13.27 -5.13 -8.61
N LEU A 2 13.85 -6.22 -8.19
CA LEU A 2 13.78 -7.51 -8.91
C LEU A 2 12.47 -8.20 -8.58
N TRP A 3 11.55 -8.27 -9.52
CA TRP A 3 10.35 -9.07 -9.41
C TRP A 3 10.67 -10.52 -9.79
N ARG A 4 10.95 -11.36 -8.83
CA ARG A 4 10.92 -12.79 -9.03
C ARG A 4 9.61 -13.31 -8.44
N MET A 5 8.69 -13.72 -9.29
CA MET A 5 7.49 -14.43 -8.85
C MET A 5 7.93 -15.71 -8.14
N ARG A 6 8.01 -15.68 -6.84
CA ARG A 6 7.98 -16.88 -6.00
C ARG A 6 6.58 -17.03 -5.44
N ASN A 7 5.77 -17.70 -6.21
CA ASN A 7 4.48 -18.17 -5.76
C ASN A 7 4.71 -19.38 -4.86
N SER A 8 4.65 -19.23 -3.54
CA SER A 8 4.58 -20.40 -2.63
C SER A 8 4.34 -20.07 -1.16
N ARG A 9 3.87 -18.91 -0.81
CA ARG A 9 3.30 -18.78 0.52
C ARG A 9 1.80 -18.67 0.37
N GLY A 10 1.12 -19.75 0.76
CA GLY A 10 -0.32 -19.82 0.79
C GLY A 10 -0.91 -18.62 1.54
N ARG A 11 -2.16 -18.36 1.30
CA ARG A 11 -2.92 -17.31 1.98
C ARG A 11 -2.72 -17.41 3.49
N PRO A 12 -2.41 -16.32 4.21
CA PRO A 12 -2.33 -16.34 5.67
C PRO A 12 -3.61 -16.91 6.29
N LYS A 13 -3.48 -17.68 7.37
CA LYS A 13 -4.63 -18.41 7.97
C LYS A 13 -5.81 -17.49 8.34
N ASN A 14 -5.53 -16.25 8.72
CA ASN A 14 -6.52 -15.26 9.15
C ASN A 14 -6.82 -14.21 8.09
N ALA A 15 -6.36 -14.40 6.86
CA ALA A 15 -6.64 -13.44 5.80
C ALA A 15 -8.10 -13.52 5.34
N PRO A 16 -8.72 -12.38 5.03
CA PRO A 16 -10.12 -12.34 4.57
C PRO A 16 -10.30 -13.07 3.24
N PRO A 17 -11.54 -13.48 2.90
CA PRO A 17 -11.84 -13.99 1.58
C PRO A 17 -11.36 -13.04 0.50
N ALA A 18 -10.85 -13.59 -0.61
CA ALA A 18 -10.30 -12.84 -1.74
C ALA A 18 -9.02 -12.04 -1.45
N PHE A 19 -8.44 -12.08 -0.25
CA PHE A 19 -7.12 -11.51 0.00
C PHE A 19 -6.07 -12.23 -0.86
N ILE A 20 -5.27 -11.45 -1.56
CA ILE A 20 -4.19 -11.94 -2.41
C ILE A 20 -2.87 -11.65 -1.70
N PRO A 21 -2.11 -12.69 -1.28
CA PRO A 21 -0.80 -12.46 -0.68
C PRO A 21 0.08 -11.63 -1.63
N PRO A 22 0.55 -10.44 -1.23
CA PRO A 22 1.33 -9.59 -2.11
C PRO A 22 2.67 -10.22 -2.45
N CYS A 23 3.14 -9.97 -3.67
CA CYS A 23 4.48 -10.34 -4.08
C CYS A 23 5.51 -9.58 -3.22
N ARG A 24 6.49 -10.29 -2.68
CA ARG A 24 7.57 -9.69 -1.90
C ARG A 24 8.84 -9.68 -2.71
N PRO A 25 9.51 -8.51 -2.87
CA PRO A 25 10.79 -8.43 -3.54
C PRO A 25 11.88 -9.16 -2.75
N THR A 26 12.86 -9.68 -3.45
CA THR A 26 14.07 -10.23 -2.82
C THR A 26 15.08 -9.09 -2.66
N VAL A 27 15.72 -9.04 -1.50
CA VAL A 27 16.80 -8.08 -1.27
C VAL A 27 17.98 -8.40 -2.18
N ALA A 28 18.46 -7.39 -2.89
CA ALA A 28 19.65 -7.47 -3.71
C ALA A 28 20.70 -6.45 -3.23
N LYS A 29 21.98 -6.80 -3.30
CA LYS A 29 23.08 -5.91 -2.91
C LYS A 29 23.18 -4.65 -3.77
N ARG A 30 22.79 -4.74 -5.05
CA ARG A 30 22.82 -3.64 -6.01
C ARG A 30 21.64 -3.77 -6.97
N PRO A 31 21.06 -2.64 -7.44
CA PRO A 31 20.10 -2.67 -8.53
C PRO A 31 20.76 -3.27 -9.77
N PRO A 32 20.06 -4.11 -10.55
CA PRO A 32 20.58 -4.61 -11.80
C PRO A 32 20.71 -3.45 -12.81
N ALA A 33 21.84 -3.41 -13.52
CA ALA A 33 22.13 -2.37 -14.51
C ALA A 33 22.03 -2.88 -15.96
N ALA A 34 21.62 -4.14 -16.17
CA ALA A 34 21.49 -4.72 -17.51
C ALA A 34 20.30 -4.10 -18.28
N PRO A 35 20.32 -4.13 -19.64
CA PRO A 35 19.17 -3.71 -20.44
C PRO A 35 17.89 -4.46 -20.05
N GLY A 36 16.75 -3.77 -20.12
CA GLY A 36 15.44 -4.35 -19.78
C GLY A 36 15.01 -4.18 -18.32
N TRP A 37 15.79 -3.49 -17.51
CA TRP A 37 15.40 -3.13 -16.14
C TRP A 37 14.87 -1.69 -16.08
N ALA A 38 13.74 -1.53 -15.40
CA ALA A 38 13.23 -0.21 -15.03
C ALA A 38 13.59 0.08 -13.57
N HIS A 39 13.91 1.33 -13.29
CA HIS A 39 14.20 1.81 -11.94
C HIS A 39 13.12 2.80 -11.52
N GLU A 40 12.58 2.61 -10.34
CA GLU A 40 11.54 3.46 -9.75
C GLU A 40 12.02 4.04 -8.42
N LEU A 41 11.46 5.18 -8.06
CA LEU A 41 11.61 5.72 -6.72
C LEU A 41 10.92 4.78 -5.73
N LYS A 42 11.63 4.44 -4.66
CA LYS A 42 11.06 3.69 -3.55
C LYS A 42 10.63 4.66 -2.46
N HIS A 43 9.34 4.77 -2.25
CA HIS A 43 8.80 5.49 -1.12
C HIS A 43 8.80 4.60 0.11
N ASP A 44 9.13 5.17 1.28
CA ASP A 44 8.98 4.50 2.55
C ASP A 44 7.58 4.75 3.12
N GLY A 45 6.79 3.69 3.22
CA GLY A 45 5.43 3.74 3.69
C GLY A 45 4.92 2.37 4.10
N TYR A 46 3.61 2.22 4.17
CA TYR A 46 2.95 0.95 4.44
C TYR A 46 2.32 0.39 3.16
N ARG A 47 2.68 -0.84 2.82
CA ARG A 47 2.04 -1.55 1.73
C ARG A 47 0.68 -2.07 2.18
N LEU A 48 -0.36 -1.67 1.45
CA LEU A 48 -1.75 -2.04 1.70
C LEU A 48 -2.37 -2.66 0.47
N GLN A 49 -3.34 -3.55 0.71
CA GLN A 49 -4.33 -3.90 -0.30
C GLN A 49 -5.61 -3.12 -0.02
N ILE A 50 -6.11 -2.48 -1.07
CA ILE A 50 -7.38 -1.77 -1.04
C ILE A 50 -8.39 -2.63 -1.78
N HIS A 51 -9.36 -3.15 -1.07
CA HIS A 51 -10.45 -3.93 -1.66
C HIS A 51 -11.68 -3.05 -1.82
N VAL A 52 -12.12 -2.90 -3.05
CA VAL A 52 -13.34 -2.18 -3.40
C VAL A 52 -14.36 -3.17 -3.93
N ARG A 53 -15.58 -3.14 -3.40
CA ARG A 53 -16.69 -3.93 -3.91
C ARG A 53 -18.02 -3.24 -3.60
N ASP A 54 -18.77 -2.92 -4.63
CA ASP A 54 -20.13 -2.37 -4.51
C ASP A 54 -20.20 -1.15 -3.58
N GLY A 55 -19.27 -0.21 -3.72
CA GLY A 55 -19.17 0.99 -2.89
C GLY A 55 -18.64 0.76 -1.48
N ARG A 56 -18.22 -0.46 -1.15
CA ARG A 56 -17.57 -0.78 0.12
C ARG A 56 -16.07 -0.87 -0.06
N VAL A 57 -15.33 -0.25 0.85
CA VAL A 57 -13.86 -0.26 0.85
C VAL A 57 -13.34 -0.91 2.11
N ARG A 58 -12.32 -1.73 1.97
CA ARG A 58 -11.56 -2.32 3.08
C ARG A 58 -10.07 -2.20 2.78
N LEU A 59 -9.32 -1.87 3.81
CA LEU A 59 -7.86 -1.81 3.74
C LEU A 59 -7.26 -2.98 4.51
N TYR A 60 -6.28 -3.64 3.91
CA TYR A 60 -5.60 -4.78 4.52
C TYR A 60 -4.09 -4.61 4.46
N THR A 61 -3.41 -4.95 5.55
CA THR A 61 -1.94 -5.03 5.58
C THR A 61 -1.43 -6.18 4.70
N MET A 62 -0.12 -6.26 4.50
CA MET A 62 0.54 -7.36 3.81
C MET A 62 0.19 -8.76 4.35
N ASN A 63 -0.21 -8.85 5.61
CA ASN A 63 -0.56 -10.09 6.27
C ASN A 63 -2.07 -10.35 6.30
N GLY A 64 -2.87 -9.50 5.67
CA GLY A 64 -4.33 -9.63 5.61
C GLY A 64 -5.06 -9.14 6.85
N SER A 65 -4.38 -8.42 7.75
CA SER A 65 -5.04 -7.77 8.89
C SER A 65 -5.79 -6.54 8.43
N ASN A 66 -6.99 -6.29 9.00
CA ASN A 66 -7.74 -5.07 8.72
C ASN A 66 -6.96 -3.83 9.14
N TRP A 67 -7.00 -2.80 8.30
CA TRP A 67 -6.29 -1.55 8.52
C TRP A 67 -7.11 -0.34 8.06
N ASP A 68 -8.41 -0.32 8.35
CA ASP A 68 -9.36 0.74 7.94
C ASP A 68 -9.14 2.05 8.73
N ARG A 69 -7.90 2.49 8.90
CA ARG A 69 -7.53 3.67 9.68
C ARG A 69 -7.23 4.93 8.86
N TYR A 70 -7.36 4.85 7.55
CA TYR A 70 -7.08 5.96 6.65
C TYR A 70 -8.36 6.42 5.94
N PRO A 71 -9.17 7.30 6.58
CA PRO A 71 -10.48 7.69 6.05
C PRO A 71 -10.40 8.36 4.67
N LEU A 72 -9.38 9.16 4.38
CA LEU A 72 -9.26 9.81 3.07
C LEU A 72 -9.01 8.79 1.95
N ILE A 73 -8.23 7.74 2.22
CA ILE A 73 -8.01 6.68 1.23
C ILE A 73 -9.33 5.95 0.98
N ILE A 74 -10.11 5.69 2.02
CA ILE A 74 -11.42 5.04 1.91
C ILE A 74 -12.38 5.93 1.10
N GLU A 75 -12.45 7.23 1.39
CA GLU A 75 -13.28 8.20 0.65
C GLU A 75 -12.96 8.23 -0.84
N GLU A 76 -11.69 8.28 -1.18
CA GLU A 76 -11.28 8.28 -2.59
C GLU A 76 -11.52 6.92 -3.26
N ALA A 77 -11.23 5.83 -2.58
CA ALA A 77 -11.42 4.49 -3.12
C ALA A 77 -12.90 4.13 -3.37
N VAL A 78 -13.83 4.69 -2.60
CA VAL A 78 -15.28 4.51 -2.82
C VAL A 78 -15.71 4.97 -4.21
N ARG A 79 -15.00 5.92 -4.82
CA ARG A 79 -15.30 6.43 -6.18
C ARG A 79 -14.99 5.43 -7.28
N ILE A 80 -14.23 4.38 -6.98
CA ILE A 80 -13.92 3.32 -7.95
C ILE A 80 -15.18 2.50 -8.19
N LYS A 81 -15.62 2.45 -9.44
CA LYS A 81 -16.82 1.71 -9.83
C LYS A 81 -16.52 0.22 -9.96
N GLY A 82 -17.48 -0.61 -9.50
CA GLY A 82 -17.38 -2.05 -9.59
C GLY A 82 -16.55 -2.69 -8.49
N ALA A 83 -15.84 -3.76 -8.82
CA ALA A 83 -14.98 -4.48 -7.89
C ALA A 83 -13.52 -4.36 -8.31
N ALA A 84 -12.65 -4.03 -7.36
CA ALA A 84 -11.22 -3.91 -7.59
C ALA A 84 -10.41 -4.33 -6.36
N ILE A 85 -9.22 -4.86 -6.58
CA ILE A 85 -8.20 -5.05 -5.57
C ILE A 85 -6.96 -4.29 -6.04
N LEU A 86 -6.55 -3.31 -5.26
CA LEU A 86 -5.37 -2.49 -5.53
C LEU A 86 -4.26 -2.86 -4.56
N ASP A 87 -3.05 -3.02 -5.06
CA ASP A 87 -1.84 -3.16 -4.25
C ASP A 87 -1.13 -1.80 -4.27
N ALA A 88 -1.01 -1.18 -3.12
CA ALA A 88 -0.57 0.21 -2.99
C ALA A 88 0.41 0.40 -1.85
N GLU A 89 1.24 1.42 -1.97
CA GLU A 89 2.07 1.93 -0.88
C GLU A 89 1.43 3.21 -0.35
N VAL A 90 1.10 3.22 0.95
CA VAL A 90 0.60 4.43 1.62
C VAL A 90 1.78 5.19 2.18
N VAL A 91 1.89 6.45 1.80
CA VAL A 91 2.96 7.35 2.25
C VAL A 91 2.35 8.62 2.83
N CYS A 92 3.03 9.19 3.81
CA CYS A 92 2.78 10.55 4.25
C CYS A 92 3.88 11.44 3.69
N LEU A 93 3.52 12.45 2.93
CA LEU A 93 4.48 13.36 2.33
C LEU A 93 4.52 14.68 3.11
N ASP A 94 5.72 15.21 3.33
CA ASP A 94 5.87 16.57 3.82
C ASP A 94 5.63 17.61 2.72
N ASP A 95 5.73 18.91 3.07
CA ASP A 95 5.52 20.02 2.14
C ASP A 95 6.49 20.04 0.94
N LYS A 96 7.56 19.26 1.02
CA LYS A 96 8.55 19.08 -0.04
C LYS A 96 8.34 17.81 -0.86
N GLY A 97 7.30 17.04 -0.54
CA GLY A 97 7.00 15.76 -1.19
C GLY A 97 7.89 14.60 -0.75
N VAL A 98 8.57 14.72 0.39
CA VAL A 98 9.40 13.66 0.95
C VAL A 98 8.57 12.77 1.89
N ALA A 99 8.69 11.45 1.73
CA ALA A 99 7.97 10.50 2.54
C ALA A 99 8.46 10.52 4.00
N GLN A 100 7.51 10.66 4.94
CA GLN A 100 7.72 10.72 6.38
C GLN A 100 7.18 9.45 7.03
N PHE A 101 8.01 8.43 7.17
CA PHE A 101 7.61 7.14 7.73
C PHE A 101 7.17 7.24 9.19
N ASP A 102 7.89 8.01 10.00
CA ASP A 102 7.59 8.17 11.43
C ASP A 102 6.21 8.78 11.67
N THR A 103 5.76 9.67 10.80
CA THR A 103 4.44 10.26 10.85
C THR A 103 3.35 9.20 10.64
N LEU A 104 3.54 8.30 9.70
CA LEU A 104 2.62 7.17 9.48
C LEU A 104 2.58 6.23 10.69
N HIS A 105 3.72 5.98 11.30
CA HIS A 105 3.85 5.05 12.42
C HIS A 105 3.23 5.59 13.71
N SER A 106 3.34 6.87 13.97
CA SER A 106 2.95 7.52 15.22
C SER A 106 1.44 7.71 15.43
N ARG A 107 0.58 7.26 14.53
CA ARG A 107 -0.87 7.54 14.48
C ARG A 107 -1.25 9.02 14.40
N THR A 108 -0.28 9.91 14.38
CA THR A 108 -0.51 11.36 14.25
C THR A 108 -1.13 11.68 12.88
N ALA A 109 -0.77 10.91 11.86
CA ALA A 109 -1.34 11.01 10.53
C ALA A 109 -2.85 10.73 10.48
N ASP A 110 -3.39 9.92 11.39
CA ASP A 110 -4.82 9.58 11.43
C ASP A 110 -5.68 10.79 11.84
N GLN A 111 -5.09 11.74 12.55
CA GLN A 111 -5.77 12.92 13.10
C GLN A 111 -5.49 14.21 12.32
N GLN A 112 -4.42 14.27 11.52
CA GLN A 112 -4.00 15.46 10.78
C GLN A 112 -4.59 15.55 9.37
N LEU A 113 -5.56 14.75 9.05
CA LEU A 113 -6.26 14.79 7.78
C LEU A 113 -7.26 15.94 7.75
N SER A 114 -6.75 17.15 7.87
CA SER A 114 -7.43 18.35 7.41
C SER A 114 -7.39 18.41 5.87
N PRO A 115 -8.39 18.95 5.18
CA PRO A 115 -8.53 18.89 3.72
C PRO A 115 -7.55 19.79 2.95
N ALA A 116 -6.33 19.89 3.36
CA ALA A 116 -5.26 20.51 2.60
C ALA A 116 -4.44 19.45 1.86
N PRO A 117 -3.88 19.72 0.68
CA PRO A 117 -3.42 18.73 -0.30
C PRO A 117 -2.10 18.06 0.06
N SER A 118 -1.96 17.55 1.26
CA SER A 118 -0.91 16.61 1.61
C SER A 118 -1.53 15.25 1.69
N THR A 119 -1.27 14.44 0.70
CA THR A 119 -1.68 13.06 0.60
C THR A 119 -1.00 12.24 1.70
N CYS A 120 -1.70 11.99 2.77
CA CYS A 120 -1.44 10.85 3.62
C CYS A 120 -2.49 9.78 3.35
#